data_d01f270686d196ad25c4737fb26edb09
#
_entry.id   d01f270686d196ad25c4737fb26edb09
#
_cell.length_a   1.000
_cell.length_b   1.000
_cell.length_c   1.000
_cell.angle_alpha   90.00
_cell.angle_beta   90.00
_cell.angle_gamma   90.00
#
_symmetry.space_group_name_H-M   'P 1'
#
loop_
_entity.id
_entity.type
_entity.pdbx_description
1 polymer ?
#
loop_
_entity_poly.entity_id
_entity_poly.type
_entity_poly.pdbx_seq_one_letter_code
_entity_poly.pdbx_strand_id
1 'polypeptide(L)'
;LLAIAVVASACGSSITAVRVGNSTLDRDGVADLVAEVTGRPADGTIDAAATAEVVNRFVHYEALVDLLAEYGVVSTPEGRSTARDRLIAAGLDAGDPSLPRLIAWQAALDLVEAGGAGVQAAYEAHAQLLSHELCTSHILVSDEDDAHAVLYLLESGGDFAALAASVSQDPGSGQSGGSLGCVPLGAFVPTFERAALGALAEDRTLVGPVPSQFGFHVIRVDEVHNLEPVPFAKLGPRASAALLQVAGLSREIQVDARYGTWDRAVGRVAPPAGPLAPALARLGS
;
A
#
# COMPACT_ATOMS: atom_id res chain seq x y z
N LEU A 1 37.47 -48.47 -5.72
CA LEU A 1 37.49 -47.05 -5.30
C LEU A 1 36.59 -46.28 -6.25
N LEU A 2 35.35 -46.03 -5.82
CA LEU A 2 34.36 -45.22 -6.56
C LEU A 2 34.49 -43.78 -6.04
N ALA A 3 34.95 -42.90 -6.90
CA ALA A 3 34.99 -41.46 -6.58
C ALA A 3 33.60 -40.84 -6.82
N ILE A 4 32.90 -40.49 -5.76
CA ILE A 4 31.66 -39.73 -5.82
C ILE A 4 32.06 -38.24 -6.02
N ALA A 5 31.88 -37.74 -7.22
CA ALA A 5 31.98 -36.33 -7.49
C ALA A 5 30.71 -35.63 -6.91
N VAL A 6 30.88 -34.97 -5.79
CA VAL A 6 29.86 -34.03 -5.28
C VAL A 6 29.92 -32.77 -6.15
N VAL A 7 28.99 -32.68 -7.10
CA VAL A 7 28.74 -31.44 -7.82
C VAL A 7 28.01 -30.53 -6.84
N ALA A 8 28.74 -29.63 -6.20
CA ALA A 8 28.16 -28.50 -5.47
C ALA A 8 27.52 -27.58 -6.50
N SER A 9 26.22 -27.75 -6.78
CA SER A 9 25.41 -26.75 -7.43
C SER A 9 25.30 -25.55 -6.46
N ALA A 10 26.19 -24.59 -6.63
CA ALA A 10 25.99 -23.25 -6.06
C ALA A 10 24.82 -22.59 -6.82
N CYS A 11 23.59 -23.04 -6.53
CA CYS A 11 22.42 -22.22 -6.78
C CYS A 11 22.52 -21.05 -5.80
N GLY A 12 23.01 -19.91 -6.26
CA GLY A 12 22.76 -18.65 -5.61
C GLY A 12 21.24 -18.48 -5.57
N SER A 13 20.63 -18.73 -4.41
CA SER A 13 19.21 -18.44 -4.21
C SER A 13 19.07 -16.93 -4.36
N SER A 14 18.48 -16.48 -5.49
CA SER A 14 18.11 -15.09 -5.65
C SER A 14 17.21 -14.73 -4.47
N ILE A 15 17.60 -13.69 -3.73
CA ILE A 15 16.89 -13.31 -2.51
C ILE A 15 15.53 -12.77 -2.96
N THR A 16 14.46 -13.41 -2.56
CA THR A 16 13.10 -12.95 -2.82
C THR A 16 12.88 -11.63 -2.11
N ALA A 17 12.60 -10.59 -2.89
CA ALA A 17 12.29 -9.26 -2.38
C ALA A 17 10.80 -9.15 -1.99
N VAL A 18 9.94 -9.73 -2.82
CA VAL A 18 8.48 -9.69 -2.62
C VAL A 18 7.85 -11.02 -3.04
N ARG A 19 6.83 -11.43 -2.31
CA ARG A 19 5.94 -12.55 -2.65
C ARG A 19 4.50 -12.11 -2.57
N VAL A 20 3.71 -12.46 -3.58
CA VAL A 20 2.26 -12.29 -3.64
C VAL A 20 1.67 -13.61 -4.11
N GLY A 21 1.00 -14.33 -3.25
CA GLY A 21 0.54 -15.69 -3.58
C GLY A 21 1.70 -16.55 -4.09
N ASN A 22 1.59 -17.02 -5.33
CA ASN A 22 2.63 -17.83 -6.00
C ASN A 22 3.66 -17.01 -6.78
N SER A 23 3.41 -15.72 -6.98
CA SER A 23 4.31 -14.82 -7.71
C SER A 23 5.42 -14.29 -6.81
N THR A 24 6.63 -14.21 -7.36
CA THR A 24 7.78 -13.68 -6.65
C THR A 24 8.52 -12.63 -7.49
N LEU A 25 9.08 -11.66 -6.80
CA LEU A 25 10.03 -10.69 -7.35
C LEU A 25 11.32 -10.81 -6.56
N ASP A 26 12.42 -11.02 -7.25
CA ASP A 26 13.75 -11.02 -6.64
C ASP A 26 14.40 -9.63 -6.74
N ARG A 27 15.64 -9.54 -6.26
CA ARG A 27 16.41 -8.29 -6.27
C ARG A 27 16.57 -7.72 -7.68
N ASP A 28 16.90 -8.58 -8.64
CA ASP A 28 17.19 -8.14 -10.00
C ASP A 28 15.90 -7.64 -10.69
N GLY A 29 14.79 -8.34 -10.46
CA GLY A 29 13.47 -7.91 -10.91
C GLY A 29 13.01 -6.58 -10.28
N VAL A 30 13.37 -6.28 -9.02
CA VAL A 30 13.14 -4.94 -8.44
C VAL A 30 13.96 -3.90 -9.20
N ALA A 31 15.23 -4.20 -9.48
CA ALA A 31 16.11 -3.27 -10.20
C ALA A 31 15.61 -2.99 -11.62
N ASP A 32 15.15 -4.03 -12.34
CA ASP A 32 14.56 -3.89 -13.68
C ASP A 32 13.31 -3.01 -13.68
N LEU A 33 12.38 -3.24 -12.74
CA LEU A 33 11.18 -2.44 -12.60
C LEU A 33 11.48 -0.98 -12.19
N VAL A 34 12.49 -0.75 -11.35
CA VAL A 34 12.93 0.62 -11.01
C VAL A 34 13.53 1.31 -12.22
N ALA A 35 14.34 0.59 -13.01
CA ALA A 35 14.91 1.14 -14.25
C ALA A 35 13.82 1.52 -15.25
N GLU A 36 12.78 0.68 -15.40
CA GLU A 36 11.63 0.96 -16.27
C GLU A 36 10.90 2.25 -15.84
N VAL A 37 10.61 2.40 -14.54
CA VAL A 37 9.87 3.56 -14.01
C VAL A 37 10.69 4.84 -14.03
N THR A 38 11.99 4.75 -13.73
CA THR A 38 12.86 5.94 -13.60
C THR A 38 13.56 6.33 -14.91
N GLY A 39 13.57 5.44 -15.90
CA GLY A 39 14.34 5.58 -17.13
C GLY A 39 15.85 5.55 -16.91
N ARG A 40 16.32 5.05 -15.75
CA ARG A 40 17.73 4.97 -15.37
C ARG A 40 18.10 3.57 -14.93
N PRO A 41 19.22 2.99 -15.39
CA PRO A 41 19.73 1.74 -14.85
C PRO A 41 19.94 1.86 -13.33
N ALA A 42 19.61 0.79 -12.60
CA ALA A 42 19.92 0.73 -11.17
C ALA A 42 21.42 0.53 -10.97
N ASP A 43 22.16 1.59 -10.74
CA ASP A 43 23.64 1.63 -10.59
C ASP A 43 24.12 1.46 -9.14
N GLY A 44 23.36 0.74 -8.33
CA GLY A 44 23.74 0.32 -6.97
C GLY A 44 23.08 1.07 -5.83
N THR A 45 22.55 2.27 -6.02
CA THR A 45 21.79 3.00 -5.00
C THR A 45 20.39 3.29 -5.53
N ILE A 46 19.41 2.55 -5.05
CA ILE A 46 18.00 2.75 -5.41
C ILE A 46 17.37 3.60 -4.31
N ASP A 47 16.65 4.64 -4.71
CA ASP A 47 15.88 5.48 -3.79
C ASP A 47 14.79 4.64 -3.09
N ALA A 48 14.69 4.79 -1.76
CA ALA A 48 13.78 3.99 -0.94
C ALA A 48 12.30 4.22 -1.31
N ALA A 49 11.94 5.46 -1.69
CA ALA A 49 10.56 5.78 -2.09
C ALA A 49 10.24 5.18 -3.47
N ALA A 50 11.16 5.29 -4.43
CA ALA A 50 11.02 4.66 -5.74
C ALA A 50 10.93 3.13 -5.63
N THR A 51 11.73 2.52 -4.75
CA THR A 51 11.66 1.08 -4.46
C THR A 51 10.30 0.69 -3.91
N ALA A 52 9.81 1.41 -2.89
CA ALA A 52 8.49 1.12 -2.29
C ALA A 52 7.36 1.26 -3.30
N GLU A 53 7.43 2.25 -4.22
CA GLU A 53 6.43 2.44 -5.27
C GLU A 53 6.44 1.30 -6.28
N VAL A 54 7.61 0.86 -6.72
CA VAL A 54 7.75 -0.31 -7.62
C VAL A 54 7.25 -1.59 -6.96
N VAL A 55 7.61 -1.82 -5.69
CA VAL A 55 7.14 -2.97 -4.92
C VAL A 55 5.62 -2.90 -4.74
N ASN A 56 5.08 -1.73 -4.46
CA ASN A 56 3.65 -1.49 -4.34
C ASN A 56 2.91 -1.80 -5.65
N ARG A 57 3.45 -1.33 -6.78
CA ARG A 57 2.95 -1.66 -8.13
C ARG A 57 2.96 -3.17 -8.37
N PHE A 58 4.09 -3.85 -8.09
CA PHE A 58 4.18 -5.30 -8.21
C PHE A 58 3.10 -6.01 -7.39
N VAL A 59 2.95 -5.64 -6.12
CA VAL A 59 1.97 -6.25 -5.21
C VAL A 59 0.56 -6.16 -5.78
N HIS A 60 0.12 -4.96 -6.16
CA HIS A 60 -1.26 -4.76 -6.60
C HIS A 60 -1.57 -5.46 -7.92
N TYR A 61 -0.65 -5.43 -8.88
CA TYR A 61 -0.90 -6.02 -10.19
C TYR A 61 -0.77 -7.55 -10.18
N GLU A 62 0.18 -8.12 -9.45
CA GLU A 62 0.25 -9.58 -9.29
C GLU A 62 -0.96 -10.10 -8.50
N ALA A 63 -1.37 -9.39 -7.46
CA ALA A 63 -2.58 -9.72 -6.72
C ALA A 63 -3.83 -9.65 -7.61
N LEU A 64 -3.92 -8.67 -8.52
CA LEU A 64 -5.02 -8.57 -9.47
C LEU A 64 -5.04 -9.75 -10.44
N VAL A 65 -3.90 -10.11 -11.02
CA VAL A 65 -3.78 -11.27 -11.92
C VAL A 65 -4.23 -12.55 -11.21
N ASP A 66 -3.76 -12.75 -9.97
CA ASP A 66 -4.09 -13.92 -9.15
C ASP A 66 -5.58 -13.93 -8.77
N LEU A 67 -6.13 -12.78 -8.35
CA LEU A 67 -7.54 -12.65 -8.02
C LEU A 67 -8.43 -12.98 -9.23
N LEU A 68 -8.17 -12.41 -10.39
CA LEU A 68 -8.94 -12.65 -11.59
C LEU A 68 -8.89 -14.12 -12.01
N ALA A 69 -7.71 -14.75 -11.92
CA ALA A 69 -7.55 -16.16 -12.25
C ALA A 69 -8.37 -17.09 -11.33
N GLU A 70 -8.49 -16.77 -10.05
CA GLU A 70 -9.34 -17.50 -9.09
C GLU A 70 -10.81 -17.53 -9.52
N TYR A 71 -11.28 -16.46 -10.16
CA TYR A 71 -12.64 -16.37 -10.69
C TYR A 71 -12.76 -16.76 -12.18
N GLY A 72 -11.76 -17.46 -12.71
CA GLY A 72 -11.74 -17.95 -14.08
C GLY A 72 -11.52 -16.88 -15.15
N VAL A 73 -11.11 -15.68 -14.76
CA VAL A 73 -10.84 -14.55 -15.66
C VAL A 73 -9.35 -14.55 -16.01
N VAL A 74 -9.02 -15.15 -17.15
CA VAL A 74 -7.63 -15.29 -17.64
C VAL A 74 -7.49 -14.68 -19.02
N SER A 75 -6.38 -13.99 -19.25
CA SER A 75 -6.09 -13.40 -20.57
C SER A 75 -5.82 -14.49 -21.63
N THR A 76 -6.43 -14.32 -22.80
CA THR A 76 -6.16 -15.17 -23.96
C THR A 76 -4.82 -14.84 -24.61
N PRO A 77 -4.26 -15.70 -25.48
CA PRO A 77 -3.07 -15.39 -26.25
C PRO A 77 -3.23 -14.09 -27.07
N GLU A 78 -4.40 -13.88 -27.68
CA GLU A 78 -4.74 -12.69 -28.46
C GLU A 78 -4.79 -11.43 -27.57
N GLY A 79 -5.41 -11.53 -26.39
CA GLY A 79 -5.44 -10.44 -25.41
C GLY A 79 -4.03 -10.04 -24.97
N ARG A 80 -3.16 -11.00 -24.71
CA ARG A 80 -1.74 -10.73 -24.38
C ARG A 80 -0.98 -10.11 -25.56
N SER A 81 -1.26 -10.52 -26.79
CA SER A 81 -0.66 -9.89 -27.99
C SER A 81 -1.09 -8.43 -28.10
N THR A 82 -2.37 -8.14 -27.89
CA THR A 82 -2.89 -6.77 -27.92
C THR A 82 -2.26 -5.90 -26.81
N ALA A 83 -2.14 -6.43 -25.61
CA ALA A 83 -1.47 -5.75 -24.50
C ALA A 83 0.01 -5.45 -24.82
N ARG A 84 0.72 -6.43 -25.41
CA ARG A 84 2.10 -6.25 -25.86
C ARG A 84 2.23 -5.12 -26.88
N ASP A 85 1.39 -5.15 -27.92
CA ASP A 85 1.46 -4.16 -28.99
C ASP A 85 1.17 -2.74 -28.45
N ARG A 86 0.27 -2.61 -27.48
CA ARG A 86 -0.02 -1.36 -26.78
C ARG A 86 1.19 -0.85 -25.99
N LEU A 87 1.87 -1.72 -25.23
CA LEU A 87 3.05 -1.35 -24.47
C LEU A 87 4.23 -0.93 -25.36
N ILE A 88 4.46 -1.64 -26.45
CA ILE A 88 5.49 -1.27 -27.45
C ILE A 88 5.14 0.07 -28.12
N ALA A 89 3.87 0.28 -28.49
CA ALA A 89 3.42 1.56 -29.05
C ALA A 89 3.54 2.73 -28.06
N ALA A 90 3.47 2.45 -26.76
CA ALA A 90 3.73 3.41 -25.70
C ALA A 90 5.22 3.68 -25.45
N GLY A 91 6.13 2.98 -26.15
CA GLY A 91 7.57 3.22 -26.12
C GLY A 91 8.38 2.23 -25.31
N LEU A 92 7.76 1.15 -24.80
CA LEU A 92 8.50 0.11 -24.09
C LEU A 92 9.37 -0.69 -25.07
N ASP A 93 10.62 -0.96 -24.68
CA ASP A 93 11.54 -1.76 -25.50
C ASP A 93 11.07 -3.23 -25.59
N ALA A 94 11.09 -3.78 -26.81
CA ALA A 94 10.67 -5.16 -27.04
C ALA A 94 11.58 -6.21 -26.39
N GLY A 95 12.79 -5.83 -26.00
CA GLY A 95 13.77 -6.65 -25.28
C GLY A 95 13.81 -6.40 -23.78
N ASP A 96 12.92 -5.54 -23.25
CA ASP A 96 12.86 -5.24 -21.82
C ASP A 96 12.58 -6.51 -20.99
N PRO A 97 13.41 -6.84 -19.99
CA PRO A 97 13.23 -8.04 -19.16
C PRO A 97 11.91 -8.05 -18.38
N SER A 98 11.34 -6.88 -18.08
CA SER A 98 10.06 -6.75 -17.39
C SER A 98 8.85 -6.92 -18.31
N LEU A 99 9.04 -6.87 -19.66
CA LEU A 99 7.96 -6.88 -20.64
C LEU A 99 6.96 -8.04 -20.49
N PRO A 100 7.36 -9.30 -20.25
CA PRO A 100 6.39 -10.39 -20.09
C PRO A 100 5.44 -10.16 -18.91
N ARG A 101 5.92 -9.57 -17.82
CA ARG A 101 5.13 -9.23 -16.63
C ARG A 101 4.21 -8.06 -16.92
N LEU A 102 4.71 -7.01 -17.54
CA LEU A 102 3.91 -5.84 -17.90
C LEU A 102 2.77 -6.19 -18.86
N ILE A 103 3.00 -7.14 -19.78
CA ILE A 103 1.95 -7.69 -20.65
C ILE A 103 0.85 -8.37 -19.82
N ALA A 104 1.22 -9.18 -18.81
CA ALA A 104 0.24 -9.85 -17.96
C ALA A 104 -0.60 -8.83 -17.18
N TRP A 105 0.03 -7.79 -16.64
CA TRP A 105 -0.63 -6.72 -15.91
C TRP A 105 -1.57 -5.89 -16.81
N GLN A 106 -1.09 -5.49 -17.99
CA GLN A 106 -1.91 -4.75 -18.94
C GLN A 106 -3.11 -5.59 -19.40
N ALA A 107 -2.90 -6.87 -19.72
CA ALA A 107 -3.98 -7.76 -20.11
C ALA A 107 -5.02 -7.97 -18.97
N ALA A 108 -4.58 -7.99 -17.72
CA ALA A 108 -5.49 -8.04 -16.58
C ALA A 108 -6.35 -6.76 -16.46
N LEU A 109 -5.75 -5.58 -16.67
CA LEU A 109 -6.50 -4.33 -16.71
C LEU A 109 -7.50 -4.29 -17.85
N ASP A 110 -7.11 -4.76 -19.05
CA ASP A 110 -7.99 -4.82 -20.22
C ASP A 110 -9.21 -5.73 -19.94
N LEU A 111 -9.02 -6.84 -19.19
CA LEU A 111 -10.11 -7.69 -18.74
C LEU A 111 -11.04 -6.99 -17.74
N VAL A 112 -10.49 -6.20 -16.83
CA VAL A 112 -11.29 -5.40 -15.88
C VAL A 112 -12.12 -4.36 -16.64
N GLU A 113 -11.53 -3.67 -17.60
CA GLU A 113 -12.22 -2.68 -18.43
C GLU A 113 -13.34 -3.32 -19.30
N ALA A 114 -13.08 -4.51 -19.82
CA ALA A 114 -14.08 -5.27 -20.56
C ALA A 114 -15.24 -5.76 -19.64
N GLY A 115 -14.97 -5.91 -18.36
CA GLY A 115 -15.96 -6.34 -17.38
C GLY A 115 -16.37 -7.81 -17.55
N GLY A 116 -17.58 -8.11 -17.13
CA GLY A 116 -18.16 -9.45 -17.20
C GLY A 116 -18.38 -10.10 -15.83
N ALA A 117 -19.12 -11.21 -15.83
CA ALA A 117 -19.58 -11.85 -14.60
C ALA A 117 -18.43 -12.29 -13.67
N GLY A 118 -17.32 -12.80 -14.23
CA GLY A 118 -16.16 -13.21 -13.45
C GLY A 118 -15.44 -12.04 -12.78
N VAL A 119 -15.29 -10.91 -13.50
CA VAL A 119 -14.70 -9.67 -12.96
C VAL A 119 -15.57 -9.09 -11.84
N GLN A 120 -16.89 -9.06 -12.06
CA GLN A 120 -17.85 -8.64 -11.06
C GLN A 120 -17.78 -9.53 -9.82
N ALA A 121 -17.78 -10.86 -9.99
CA ALA A 121 -17.71 -11.82 -8.88
C ALA A 121 -16.40 -11.66 -8.09
N ALA A 122 -15.27 -11.47 -8.77
CA ALA A 122 -13.96 -11.22 -8.13
C ALA A 122 -13.97 -9.97 -7.24
N TYR A 123 -14.62 -8.90 -7.68
CA TYR A 123 -14.78 -7.68 -6.88
C TYR A 123 -15.74 -7.90 -5.70
N GLU A 124 -16.96 -8.39 -5.98
CA GLU A 124 -18.05 -8.46 -4.99
C GLU A 124 -17.73 -9.41 -3.83
N ALA A 125 -16.95 -10.47 -4.08
CA ALA A 125 -16.51 -11.39 -3.03
C ALA A 125 -15.63 -10.71 -1.96
N HIS A 126 -14.98 -9.59 -2.30
CA HIS A 126 -14.05 -8.89 -1.41
C HIS A 126 -14.37 -7.41 -1.22
N ALA A 127 -15.47 -6.91 -1.80
CA ALA A 127 -15.82 -5.48 -1.79
C ALA A 127 -15.97 -4.90 -0.38
N GLN A 128 -16.33 -5.75 0.61
CA GLN A 128 -16.40 -5.33 2.01
C GLN A 128 -15.09 -4.80 2.54
N LEU A 129 -13.92 -5.23 2.01
CA LEU A 129 -12.61 -4.72 2.40
C LEU A 129 -12.42 -3.20 2.14
N LEU A 130 -13.22 -2.63 1.23
CA LEU A 130 -13.21 -1.20 0.90
C LEU A 130 -14.38 -0.43 1.53
N SER A 131 -15.25 -1.11 2.27
CA SER A 131 -16.52 -0.54 2.71
C SER A 131 -16.49 -0.15 4.18
N HIS A 132 -15.43 0.56 4.56
CA HIS A 132 -15.26 1.11 5.89
C HIS A 132 -15.05 2.63 5.81
N GLU A 133 -15.65 3.35 6.76
CA GLU A 133 -15.33 4.74 7.04
C GLU A 133 -14.67 4.85 8.41
N LEU A 134 -13.65 5.68 8.48
CA LEU A 134 -12.96 6.03 9.71
C LEU A 134 -13.40 7.43 10.12
N CYS A 135 -14.08 7.53 11.26
CA CYS A 135 -14.46 8.80 11.86
C CYS A 135 -13.38 9.20 12.85
N THR A 136 -12.74 10.35 12.63
CA THR A 136 -11.61 10.76 13.46
C THR A 136 -11.67 12.23 13.82
N SER A 137 -11.00 12.54 14.93
CA SER A 137 -10.62 13.90 15.29
C SER A 137 -9.09 13.96 15.43
N HIS A 138 -8.48 15.09 15.12
CA HIS A 138 -7.04 15.27 15.34
C HIS A 138 -6.66 16.63 15.90
N ILE A 139 -5.49 16.69 16.51
CA ILE A 139 -4.79 17.92 16.88
C ILE A 139 -3.47 17.90 16.13
N LEU A 140 -3.22 18.91 15.32
CA LEU A 140 -1.99 19.08 14.54
C LEU A 140 -1.11 20.13 15.21
N VAL A 141 0.15 19.79 15.46
CA VAL A 141 1.17 20.72 15.98
C VAL A 141 2.47 20.60 15.17
N SER A 142 3.33 21.61 15.25
CA SER A 142 4.61 21.62 14.51
C SER A 142 5.67 20.72 15.11
N ASP A 143 5.67 20.57 16.43
CA ASP A 143 6.74 19.94 17.19
C ASP A 143 6.27 18.65 17.86
N GLU A 144 7.18 17.68 17.95
CA GLU A 144 6.90 16.39 18.58
C GLU A 144 6.68 16.52 20.08
N ASP A 145 7.45 17.40 20.74
CA ASP A 145 7.32 17.67 22.18
C ASP A 145 5.93 18.28 22.51
N ASP A 146 5.42 19.18 21.65
CA ASP A 146 4.07 19.71 21.79
C ASP A 146 3.01 18.62 21.62
N ALA A 147 3.19 17.71 20.68
CA ALA A 147 2.29 16.57 20.49
C ALA A 147 2.31 15.62 21.69
N HIS A 148 3.48 15.34 22.28
CA HIS A 148 3.58 14.59 23.52
C HIS A 148 2.87 15.29 24.69
N ALA A 149 3.01 16.61 24.81
CA ALA A 149 2.32 17.38 25.86
C ALA A 149 0.80 17.32 25.70
N VAL A 150 0.30 17.44 24.45
CA VAL A 150 -1.12 17.29 24.13
C VAL A 150 -1.61 15.88 24.48
N LEU A 151 -0.88 14.85 24.05
CA LEU A 151 -1.23 13.45 24.37
C LEU A 151 -1.31 13.21 25.86
N TYR A 152 -0.32 13.66 26.63
CA TYR A 152 -0.31 13.55 28.08
C TYR A 152 -1.52 14.23 28.74
N LEU A 153 -1.90 15.43 28.27
CA LEU A 153 -3.08 16.14 28.79
C LEU A 153 -4.37 15.36 28.49
N LEU A 154 -4.50 14.79 27.31
CA LEU A 154 -5.65 13.97 26.92
C LEU A 154 -5.76 12.68 27.72
N GLU A 155 -4.64 11.98 27.94
CA GLU A 155 -4.57 10.77 28.77
C GLU A 155 -4.88 11.07 30.24
N SER A 156 -4.62 12.31 30.67
CA SER A 156 -4.98 12.80 32.00
C SER A 156 -6.45 13.25 32.13
N GLY A 157 -7.26 13.08 31.08
CA GLY A 157 -8.69 13.41 31.05
C GLY A 157 -9.02 14.80 30.50
N GLY A 158 -8.09 15.43 29.79
CA GLY A 158 -8.32 16.70 29.11
C GLY A 158 -9.39 16.61 28.04
N ASP A 159 -10.12 17.69 27.81
CA ASP A 159 -11.12 17.78 26.75
C ASP A 159 -10.46 17.94 25.38
N PHE A 160 -10.69 16.97 24.48
CA PHE A 160 -10.08 16.93 23.15
C PHE A 160 -10.46 18.16 22.32
N ALA A 161 -11.74 18.53 22.32
CA ALA A 161 -12.22 19.63 21.48
C ALA A 161 -11.68 20.98 21.97
N ALA A 162 -11.60 21.18 23.29
CA ALA A 162 -11.02 22.38 23.86
C ALA A 162 -9.52 22.49 23.54
N LEU A 163 -8.77 21.39 23.64
CA LEU A 163 -7.36 21.37 23.28
C LEU A 163 -7.17 21.61 21.77
N ALA A 164 -7.96 20.95 20.92
CA ALA A 164 -7.93 21.19 19.49
C ALA A 164 -8.14 22.67 19.15
N ALA A 165 -9.17 23.29 19.72
CA ALA A 165 -9.47 24.69 19.48
C ALA A 165 -8.36 25.65 20.01
N SER A 166 -7.59 25.24 21.01
CA SER A 166 -6.56 26.10 21.62
C SER A 166 -5.19 25.96 20.98
N VAL A 167 -4.79 24.76 20.53
CA VAL A 167 -3.41 24.49 20.08
C VAL A 167 -3.29 23.91 18.68
N SER A 168 -4.39 23.39 18.08
CA SER A 168 -4.30 22.79 16.75
C SER A 168 -3.96 23.83 15.69
N GLN A 169 -2.98 23.51 14.87
CA GLN A 169 -2.57 24.34 13.71
C GLN A 169 -3.33 23.97 12.43
N ASP A 170 -4.27 23.00 12.49
CA ASP A 170 -5.13 22.70 11.36
C ASP A 170 -6.26 23.76 11.27
N PRO A 171 -6.24 24.62 10.22
CA PRO A 171 -7.25 25.66 10.08
C PRO A 171 -8.63 25.12 9.73
N GLY A 172 -8.70 23.88 9.23
CA GLY A 172 -9.94 23.24 8.80
C GLY A 172 -10.75 22.66 9.97
N SER A 173 -10.08 22.00 10.90
CA SER A 173 -10.73 21.24 11.97
C SER A 173 -10.50 21.82 13.37
N GLY A 174 -9.40 22.56 13.61
CA GLY A 174 -9.02 23.01 14.96
C GLY A 174 -10.16 23.71 15.70
N GLN A 175 -10.80 24.71 15.08
CA GLN A 175 -11.93 25.45 15.68
C GLN A 175 -13.23 24.64 15.79
N SER A 176 -13.29 23.48 15.13
CA SER A 176 -14.40 22.52 15.19
C SER A 176 -14.11 21.35 16.11
N GLY A 177 -13.23 21.54 17.10
CA GLY A 177 -12.86 20.52 18.07
C GLY A 177 -11.96 19.41 17.50
N GLY A 178 -11.30 19.69 16.39
CA GLY A 178 -10.41 18.77 15.69
C GLY A 178 -11.10 17.73 14.80
N SER A 179 -12.43 17.77 14.65
CA SER A 179 -13.20 16.76 13.90
C SER A 179 -12.86 16.80 12.40
N LEU A 180 -12.51 15.61 11.86
CA LEU A 180 -12.29 15.41 10.43
C LEU A 180 -13.49 14.72 9.76
N GLY A 181 -14.53 14.39 10.54
CA GLY A 181 -15.68 13.64 10.07
C GLY A 181 -15.38 12.18 9.80
N CYS A 182 -16.28 11.52 9.07
CA CYS A 182 -16.14 10.13 8.65
C CYS A 182 -15.77 10.09 7.17
N VAL A 183 -14.67 9.42 6.85
CA VAL A 183 -14.19 9.30 5.47
C VAL A 183 -13.79 7.87 5.15
N PRO A 184 -13.93 7.44 3.88
CA PRO A 184 -13.47 6.13 3.44
C PRO A 184 -11.96 5.95 3.67
N LEU A 185 -11.53 4.72 3.91
CA LEU A 185 -10.10 4.38 3.95
C LEU A 185 -9.40 4.80 2.66
N GLY A 186 -8.20 5.35 2.77
CA GLY A 186 -7.42 5.93 1.67
C GLY A 186 -7.59 7.45 1.51
N ALA A 187 -8.44 8.09 2.32
CA ALA A 187 -8.65 9.54 2.27
C ALA A 187 -7.57 10.33 3.03
N PHE A 188 -7.02 9.76 4.10
CA PHE A 188 -5.94 10.40 4.87
C PHE A 188 -4.55 10.01 4.35
N VAL A 189 -3.53 10.73 4.82
CA VAL A 189 -2.14 10.32 4.57
C VAL A 189 -1.87 8.96 5.23
N PRO A 190 -1.08 8.07 4.59
CA PRO A 190 -0.91 6.69 5.04
C PRO A 190 -0.43 6.53 6.49
N THR A 191 0.42 7.45 6.97
CA THR A 191 0.91 7.43 8.36
C THR A 191 -0.21 7.66 9.37
N PHE A 192 -1.14 8.55 9.06
CA PHE A 192 -2.31 8.85 9.89
C PHE A 192 -3.25 7.63 9.97
N GLU A 193 -3.66 7.07 8.82
CA GLU A 193 -4.57 5.92 8.80
C GLU A 193 -3.98 4.70 9.49
N ARG A 194 -2.69 4.42 9.24
CA ARG A 194 -1.98 3.33 9.91
C ARG A 194 -2.01 3.48 11.43
N ALA A 195 -1.73 4.67 11.94
CA ALA A 195 -1.70 4.92 13.36
C ALA A 195 -3.10 4.77 13.98
N ALA A 196 -4.14 5.31 13.32
CA ALA A 196 -5.52 5.19 13.76
C ALA A 196 -6.00 3.73 13.79
N LEU A 197 -5.77 2.97 12.71
CA LEU A 197 -6.14 1.56 12.62
C LEU A 197 -5.30 0.67 13.58
N GLY A 198 -4.03 1.01 13.77
CA GLY A 198 -3.16 0.33 14.74
C GLY A 198 -3.65 0.53 16.19
N ALA A 199 -4.09 1.73 16.54
CA ALA A 199 -4.67 2.01 17.85
C ALA A 199 -5.93 1.17 18.08
N LEU A 200 -6.83 1.10 17.09
CA LEU A 200 -8.04 0.26 17.18
C LEU A 200 -7.73 -1.23 17.35
N ALA A 201 -6.70 -1.73 16.70
CA ALA A 201 -6.27 -3.12 16.82
C ALA A 201 -5.77 -3.46 18.26
N GLU A 202 -5.39 -2.43 19.02
CA GLU A 202 -4.94 -2.51 20.42
C GLU A 202 -6.02 -2.03 21.41
N ASP A 203 -7.27 -1.93 20.99
CA ASP A 203 -8.39 -1.41 21.78
C ASP A 203 -8.16 0.02 22.33
N ARG A 204 -7.37 0.82 21.60
CA ARG A 204 -7.11 2.23 21.94
C ARG A 204 -7.83 3.14 20.96
N THR A 205 -8.35 4.24 21.47
CA THR A 205 -8.99 5.28 20.64
C THR A 205 -8.12 6.52 20.45
N LEU A 206 -7.00 6.62 21.16
CA LEU A 206 -6.09 7.77 21.13
C LEU A 206 -4.68 7.29 20.72
N VAL A 207 -4.05 8.01 19.81
CA VAL A 207 -2.70 7.71 19.32
C VAL A 207 -1.96 8.97 18.90
N GLY A 208 -0.69 9.00 19.16
CA GLY A 208 0.25 10.08 18.83
C GLY A 208 1.56 9.95 19.60
N PRO A 209 2.55 10.77 19.30
CA PRO A 209 2.67 11.64 18.12
C PRO A 209 2.77 10.86 16.80
N VAL A 210 2.04 11.27 15.77
CA VAL A 210 2.09 10.67 14.43
C VAL A 210 2.69 11.67 13.45
N PRO A 211 3.89 11.44 12.92
CA PRO A 211 4.53 12.37 11.99
C PRO A 211 3.88 12.33 10.60
N SER A 212 3.79 13.50 9.97
CA SER A 212 3.40 13.66 8.57
C SER A 212 4.15 14.85 7.94
N GLN A 213 3.90 15.10 6.65
CA GLN A 213 4.40 16.30 5.98
C GLN A 213 3.81 17.63 6.53
N PHE A 214 2.77 17.56 7.34
CA PHE A 214 2.09 18.72 7.91
C PHE A 214 2.55 19.03 9.34
N GLY A 215 3.26 18.12 10.00
CA GLY A 215 3.66 18.19 11.40
C GLY A 215 3.34 16.88 12.13
N PHE A 216 3.05 17.00 13.42
CA PHE A 216 2.74 15.87 14.30
C PHE A 216 1.25 15.89 14.66
N HIS A 217 0.60 14.75 14.49
CA HIS A 217 -0.81 14.57 14.83
C HIS A 217 -0.96 13.83 16.15
N VAL A 218 -1.90 14.28 16.97
CA VAL A 218 -2.52 13.47 18.01
C VAL A 218 -3.92 13.14 17.51
N ILE A 219 -4.20 11.86 17.32
CA ILE A 219 -5.40 11.36 16.65
C ILE A 219 -6.30 10.68 17.68
N ARG A 220 -7.59 11.01 17.64
CA ARG A 220 -8.63 10.25 18.29
C ARG A 220 -9.50 9.57 17.25
N VAL A 221 -9.65 8.27 17.37
CA VAL A 221 -10.61 7.49 16.59
C VAL A 221 -11.95 7.55 17.30
N ASP A 222 -12.93 8.17 16.66
CA ASP A 222 -14.26 8.38 17.22
C ASP A 222 -15.15 7.16 16.95
N GLU A 223 -15.21 6.71 15.68
CA GLU A 223 -16.01 5.56 15.25
C GLU A 223 -15.42 4.91 13.99
N VAL A 224 -15.81 3.65 13.75
CA VAL A 224 -15.58 2.96 12.46
C VAL A 224 -16.94 2.47 11.96
N HIS A 225 -17.32 2.90 10.78
CA HIS A 225 -18.57 2.48 10.16
C HIS A 225 -18.33 1.41 9.11
N ASN A 226 -19.09 0.33 9.16
CA ASN A 226 -19.19 -0.64 8.09
C ASN A 226 -20.28 -0.17 7.14
N LEU A 227 -19.91 0.09 5.90
CA LEU A 227 -20.84 0.51 4.85
C LEU A 227 -21.25 -0.66 3.97
N GLU A 228 -22.36 -0.50 3.27
CA GLU A 228 -22.70 -1.42 2.19
C GLU A 228 -21.70 -1.26 1.03
N PRO A 229 -21.14 -2.37 0.52
CA PRO A 229 -20.23 -2.31 -0.60
C PRO A 229 -20.85 -1.62 -1.82
N VAL A 230 -20.08 -0.79 -2.49
CA VAL A 230 -20.50 -0.19 -3.76
C VAL A 230 -20.62 -1.32 -4.80
N PRO A 231 -21.79 -1.56 -5.42
CA PRO A 231 -21.91 -2.58 -6.46
C PRO A 231 -20.94 -2.33 -7.62
N PHE A 232 -20.36 -3.39 -8.20
CA PHE A 232 -19.41 -3.29 -9.31
C PHE A 232 -19.91 -2.40 -10.44
N ALA A 233 -21.18 -2.57 -10.84
CA ALA A 233 -21.80 -1.78 -11.89
C ALA A 233 -21.82 -0.26 -11.65
N LYS A 234 -21.67 0.18 -10.39
CA LYS A 234 -21.64 1.60 -10.01
C LYS A 234 -20.22 2.17 -9.91
N LEU A 235 -19.19 1.36 -10.03
CA LEU A 235 -17.80 1.82 -9.95
C LEU A 235 -17.41 2.68 -11.16
N GLY A 236 -17.87 2.33 -12.36
CA GLY A 236 -17.50 3.04 -13.59
C GLY A 236 -15.97 3.14 -13.76
N PRO A 237 -15.42 4.33 -13.98
CA PRO A 237 -13.97 4.53 -14.16
C PRO A 237 -13.10 4.11 -12.96
N ARG A 238 -13.70 3.91 -11.79
CA ARG A 238 -12.99 3.49 -10.57
C ARG A 238 -12.81 1.98 -10.45
N ALA A 239 -13.39 1.19 -11.37
CA ALA A 239 -13.38 -0.28 -11.30
C ALA A 239 -11.96 -0.86 -11.22
N SER A 240 -11.03 -0.39 -12.06
CA SER A 240 -9.64 -0.87 -12.06
C SER A 240 -8.93 -0.54 -10.75
N ALA A 241 -9.08 0.68 -10.24
CA ALA A 241 -8.47 1.08 -8.96
C ALA A 241 -9.06 0.28 -7.79
N ALA A 242 -10.38 0.09 -7.75
CA ALA A 242 -11.04 -0.69 -6.71
C ALA A 242 -10.61 -2.17 -6.73
N LEU A 243 -10.51 -2.78 -7.91
CA LEU A 243 -10.05 -4.17 -8.04
C LEU A 243 -8.58 -4.34 -7.67
N LEU A 244 -7.70 -3.41 -8.03
CA LEU A 244 -6.31 -3.43 -7.61
C LEU A 244 -6.19 -3.38 -6.08
N GLN A 245 -6.96 -2.51 -5.43
CA GLN A 245 -6.93 -2.37 -3.98
C GLN A 245 -7.51 -3.61 -3.29
N VAL A 246 -8.68 -4.08 -3.72
CA VAL A 246 -9.30 -5.32 -3.22
C VAL A 246 -8.35 -6.50 -3.37
N ALA A 247 -7.71 -6.64 -4.53
CA ALA A 247 -6.77 -7.72 -4.78
C ALA A 247 -5.60 -7.68 -3.79
N GLY A 248 -4.95 -6.53 -3.62
CA GLY A 248 -3.86 -6.38 -2.65
C GLY A 248 -4.28 -6.70 -1.21
N LEU A 249 -5.47 -6.26 -0.79
CA LEU A 249 -5.99 -6.52 0.57
C LEU A 249 -6.42 -7.97 0.79
N SER A 250 -6.83 -8.68 -0.25
CA SER A 250 -7.33 -10.07 -0.17
C SER A 250 -6.24 -11.13 -0.23
N ARG A 251 -4.98 -10.78 -0.49
CA ARG A 251 -3.87 -11.72 -0.67
C ARG A 251 -2.90 -11.72 0.50
N GLU A 252 -2.21 -12.86 0.67
CA GLU A 252 -1.03 -12.91 1.52
C GLU A 252 0.17 -12.29 0.79
N ILE A 253 0.74 -11.27 1.41
CA ILE A 253 1.84 -10.50 0.85
C ILE A 253 3.01 -10.52 1.83
N GLN A 254 4.19 -10.85 1.32
CA GLN A 254 5.44 -10.84 2.06
C GLN A 254 6.42 -9.92 1.34
N VAL A 255 6.92 -8.91 2.05
CA VAL A 255 7.94 -7.98 1.55
C VAL A 255 9.15 -8.08 2.44
N ASP A 256 10.35 -8.28 1.85
CA ASP A 256 11.60 -8.23 2.61
C ASP A 256 11.82 -6.79 3.09
N ALA A 257 12.16 -6.63 4.37
CA ALA A 257 12.27 -5.34 5.05
C ALA A 257 13.25 -4.36 4.39
N ARG A 258 14.17 -4.84 3.55
CA ARG A 258 15.09 -3.99 2.77
C ARG A 258 14.37 -3.22 1.66
N TYR A 259 13.21 -3.70 1.20
CA TYR A 259 12.43 -3.13 0.10
C TYR A 259 11.16 -2.41 0.58
N GLY A 260 10.84 -2.54 1.85
CA GLY A 260 9.68 -1.91 2.48
C GLY A 260 8.94 -2.84 3.42
N THR A 261 7.78 -2.39 3.85
CA THR A 261 6.88 -3.18 4.70
C THR A 261 5.48 -3.10 4.13
N TRP A 262 4.85 -4.25 3.88
CA TRP A 262 3.45 -4.28 3.49
C TRP A 262 2.57 -3.88 4.67
N ASP A 263 1.85 -2.80 4.50
CA ASP A 263 0.86 -2.34 5.45
C ASP A 263 -0.54 -2.76 5.00
N ARG A 264 -1.05 -3.81 5.62
CA ARG A 264 -2.35 -4.37 5.27
C ARG A 264 -3.51 -3.43 5.62
N ALA A 265 -3.34 -2.55 6.60
CA ALA A 265 -4.41 -1.64 7.01
C ALA A 265 -4.74 -0.61 5.93
N VAL A 266 -3.71 -0.08 5.28
CA VAL A 266 -3.86 0.90 4.19
C VAL A 266 -3.65 0.32 2.80
N GLY A 267 -3.35 -0.98 2.70
CA GLY A 267 -3.14 -1.67 1.42
C GLY A 267 -1.96 -1.11 0.61
N ARG A 268 -0.86 -0.75 1.27
CA ARG A 268 0.32 -0.16 0.62
C ARG A 268 1.63 -0.62 1.22
N VAL A 269 2.69 -0.53 0.42
CA VAL A 269 4.06 -0.75 0.88
C VAL A 269 4.62 0.56 1.42
N ALA A 270 4.97 0.57 2.71
CA ALA A 270 5.73 1.67 3.31
C ALA A 270 7.20 1.54 2.92
N PRO A 271 7.91 2.64 2.62
CA PRO A 271 9.35 2.61 2.36
C PRO A 271 10.12 1.98 3.52
N PRO A 272 11.29 1.35 3.25
CA PRO A 272 12.14 0.85 4.31
C PRO A 272 12.59 2.00 5.21
N ALA A 273 12.63 1.76 6.51
CA ALA A 273 13.18 2.72 7.45
C ALA A 273 14.65 2.97 7.14
N GLY A 274 15.06 4.23 7.07
CA GLY A 274 16.46 4.59 6.86
C GLY A 274 17.37 4.00 7.95
N PRO A 275 18.69 3.86 7.69
CA PRO A 275 19.62 3.20 8.61
C PRO A 275 19.71 3.88 9.98
N LEU A 276 19.29 5.14 10.09
CA LEU A 276 19.28 5.89 11.35
C LEU A 276 17.96 5.76 12.13
N ALA A 277 16.87 5.30 11.50
CA ALA A 277 15.58 5.20 12.16
C ALA A 277 15.60 4.38 13.47
N PRO A 278 16.29 3.20 13.55
CA PRO A 278 16.42 2.46 14.80
C PRO A 278 17.27 3.17 15.85
N ALA A 279 18.21 4.00 15.44
CA ALA A 279 19.07 4.78 16.37
C ALA A 279 18.31 5.97 16.94
N LEU A 280 17.52 6.66 16.12
CA LEU A 280 16.69 7.79 16.56
C LEU A 280 15.53 7.34 17.45
N ALA A 281 14.91 6.19 17.16
CA ALA A 281 13.87 5.60 18.03
C ALA A 281 14.37 5.26 19.45
N ARG A 282 15.68 4.96 19.62
CA ARG A 282 16.28 4.69 20.93
C ARG A 282 16.67 5.94 21.70
N LEU A 283 16.76 7.09 21.04
CA LEU A 283 17.09 8.36 21.68
C LEU A 283 15.83 9.08 22.21
N GLY A 284 14.65 8.67 21.73
CA GLY A 284 13.34 9.18 22.16
C GLY A 284 12.59 8.28 23.16
N SER A 285 13.26 7.25 23.73
CA SER A 285 12.66 6.34 24.72
C SER A 285 13.16 6.63 26.15
#